data_14fa5c2646c362e8c9b8b740ee19da78
#
_entry.id   14fa5c2646c362e8c9b8b740ee19da78
#
_cell.length_a   1.000
_cell.length_b   1.000
_cell.length_c   1.000
_cell.angle_alpha   90.00
_cell.angle_beta   90.00
_cell.angle_gamma   90.00
#
_symmetry.space_group_name_H-M   'P 1'
#
loop_
_entity.id
_entity.type
_entity.pdbx_description
1 polymer ?
#
loop_
_entity_poly.entity_id
_entity_poly.type
_entity_poly.pdbx_seq_one_letter_code
_entity_poly.pdbx_strand_id
1 'polypeptide(L)'
;TGADGATGPTGATGADGATGPTGATGADGATGATGPTGATGATGADGATGSTGPTGVAGTGAIIPFASGVPVSVTTIAGGLAGIPAFVGFGSSAQGLTLLGSTIDITNASGTLSNFAFQVPRSGIITSFSAFFSTTLALSLIGSTVTVRAQIYQSATPNNVFSPISGTLLNLAPALTGAVSVGTLLNGSLTGLNIPVTAQTRLMLVFSATASGVSLLNTVVGYASAGLSIN
;
A
#
# COMPACT_ATOMS: atom_id res chain seq x y z
N THR A 1 -9.90 0.40 -5.96
CA THR A 1 -10.58 1.23 -6.96
C THR A 1 -11.90 1.68 -6.36
N GLY A 2 -12.00 2.97 -5.99
CA GLY A 2 -13.25 3.55 -5.53
C GLY A 2 -14.29 3.58 -6.66
N ALA A 3 -15.57 3.51 -6.31
CA ALA A 3 -16.64 3.71 -7.29
C ALA A 3 -16.59 5.15 -7.82
N ASP A 4 -16.91 5.34 -9.10
CA ASP A 4 -17.04 6.67 -9.69
C ASP A 4 -18.08 7.47 -8.91
N GLY A 5 -17.85 8.77 -8.71
CA GLY A 5 -18.82 9.67 -8.09
C GLY A 5 -20.12 9.71 -8.90
N ALA A 6 -21.25 9.88 -8.23
CA ALA A 6 -22.54 10.02 -8.88
C ALA A 6 -22.56 11.26 -9.81
N THR A 7 -23.18 11.14 -10.98
CA THR A 7 -23.39 12.28 -11.87
C THR A 7 -24.23 13.35 -11.14
N GLY A 8 -23.83 14.62 -11.24
CA GLY A 8 -24.58 15.73 -10.65
C GLY A 8 -26.01 15.82 -11.24
N PRO A 9 -26.96 16.39 -10.48
CA PRO A 9 -28.32 16.57 -10.96
C PRO A 9 -28.36 17.51 -12.17
N THR A 10 -29.33 17.29 -13.06
CA THR A 10 -29.60 18.18 -14.18
C THR A 10 -29.97 19.58 -13.65
N GLY A 11 -29.44 20.62 -14.25
CA GLY A 11 -29.75 22.00 -13.89
C GLY A 11 -31.26 22.28 -14.01
N ALA A 12 -31.77 23.19 -13.19
CA ALA A 12 -33.17 23.61 -13.26
C ALA A 12 -33.47 24.24 -14.61
N THR A 13 -34.68 23.97 -15.12
CA THR A 13 -35.19 24.63 -16.34
C THR A 13 -35.22 26.13 -16.09
N GLY A 14 -34.81 26.92 -17.09
CA GLY A 14 -34.87 28.38 -17.03
C GLY A 14 -36.29 28.87 -16.84
N ALA A 15 -36.46 29.99 -16.13
CA ALA A 15 -37.77 30.62 -15.97
C ALA A 15 -38.28 31.12 -17.31
N ASP A 16 -39.63 31.03 -17.50
CA ASP A 16 -40.26 31.56 -18.69
C ASP A 16 -40.00 33.08 -18.83
N GLY A 17 -39.79 33.52 -20.05
CA GLY A 17 -39.55 34.92 -20.36
C GLY A 17 -40.76 35.77 -19.97
N ALA A 18 -40.50 36.99 -19.46
CA ALA A 18 -41.55 37.95 -19.10
C ALA A 18 -42.38 38.31 -20.33
N THR A 19 -43.72 38.35 -20.15
CA THR A 19 -44.65 38.78 -21.16
C THR A 19 -44.32 40.25 -21.55
N GLY A 20 -44.18 40.52 -22.81
CA GLY A 20 -43.89 41.86 -23.30
C GLY A 20 -44.98 42.86 -22.93
N PRO A 21 -44.64 44.14 -22.69
CA PRO A 21 -45.61 45.17 -22.35
C PRO A 21 -46.64 45.37 -23.48
N THR A 22 -47.89 45.60 -23.09
CA THR A 22 -48.98 45.95 -23.98
C THR A 22 -48.61 47.25 -24.70
N GLY A 23 -48.71 47.24 -26.02
CA GLY A 23 -48.42 48.40 -26.85
C GLY A 23 -49.29 49.59 -26.48
N ALA A 24 -48.74 50.83 -26.54
CA ALA A 24 -49.46 52.06 -26.23
C ALA A 24 -50.67 52.24 -27.18
N THR A 25 -51.79 52.63 -26.57
CA THR A 25 -53.03 52.95 -27.30
C THR A 25 -52.79 54.19 -28.20
N GLY A 26 -52.97 54.03 -29.49
CA GLY A 26 -52.84 55.16 -30.43
C GLY A 26 -53.89 56.22 -30.18
N ALA A 27 -53.52 57.52 -30.39
CA ALA A 27 -54.42 58.64 -30.25
C ALA A 27 -55.63 58.52 -31.19
N ASP A 28 -56.82 58.97 -30.70
CA ASP A 28 -58.10 58.95 -31.39
C ASP A 28 -57.98 59.63 -32.77
N GLY A 29 -57.97 58.84 -33.78
CA GLY A 29 -58.12 59.17 -35.17
C GLY A 29 -58.98 58.14 -35.84
N ALA A 30 -59.82 58.53 -36.78
CA ALA A 30 -60.81 57.68 -37.42
C ALA A 30 -60.43 56.21 -37.51
N THR A 31 -61.27 55.33 -37.04
CA THR A 31 -61.12 53.88 -36.80
C THR A 31 -59.99 53.22 -37.62
N GLY A 32 -58.80 53.26 -37.09
CA GLY A 32 -57.66 52.58 -37.67
C GLY A 32 -57.75 51.07 -37.38
N ALA A 33 -57.33 50.27 -38.32
CA ALA A 33 -57.26 48.80 -38.16
C ALA A 33 -56.54 48.43 -36.87
N THR A 34 -57.08 47.45 -36.16
CA THR A 34 -56.46 46.92 -34.96
C THR A 34 -55.01 46.51 -35.26
N GLY A 35 -54.04 47.08 -34.59
CA GLY A 35 -52.63 46.77 -34.80
C GLY A 35 -52.36 45.24 -34.59
N PRO A 36 -51.40 44.70 -35.28
CA PRO A 36 -51.04 43.32 -35.12
C PRO A 36 -50.66 43.02 -33.67
N THR A 37 -51.08 41.89 -33.16
CA THR A 37 -50.71 41.35 -31.84
C THR A 37 -49.19 41.33 -31.76
N GLY A 38 -48.63 41.89 -30.70
CA GLY A 38 -47.18 41.85 -30.47
C GLY A 38 -46.62 40.42 -30.55
N ALA A 39 -45.44 40.30 -31.09
CA ALA A 39 -44.78 38.99 -31.19
C ALA A 39 -44.58 38.39 -29.78
N THR A 40 -44.87 37.09 -29.65
CA THR A 40 -44.61 36.33 -28.43
C THR A 40 -43.13 36.45 -28.12
N GLY A 41 -42.80 36.72 -26.87
CA GLY A 41 -41.37 36.77 -26.40
C GLY A 41 -40.67 35.44 -26.71
N ALA A 42 -39.39 35.53 -27.01
CA ALA A 42 -38.57 34.35 -27.25
C ALA A 42 -38.57 33.45 -26.00
N THR A 43 -38.66 32.16 -26.24
CA THR A 43 -38.49 31.16 -25.16
C THR A 43 -37.13 31.36 -24.46
N GLY A 44 -37.10 31.36 -23.14
CA GLY A 44 -35.83 31.42 -22.37
C GLY A 44 -34.88 30.30 -22.79
N ALA A 45 -33.59 30.58 -22.74
CA ALA A 45 -32.59 29.61 -23.03
C ALA A 45 -32.62 28.49 -21.96
N ASP A 46 -32.39 27.26 -22.38
CA ASP A 46 -32.28 26.12 -21.47
C ASP A 46 -31.21 26.40 -20.41
N GLY A 47 -31.44 25.98 -19.17
CA GLY A 47 -30.45 26.07 -18.11
C GLY A 47 -29.20 25.25 -18.47
N ALA A 48 -28.04 25.75 -18.04
CA ALA A 48 -26.79 25.04 -18.25
C ALA A 48 -26.84 23.67 -17.55
N THR A 49 -26.31 22.65 -18.24
CA THR A 49 -26.17 21.30 -17.62
C THR A 49 -25.30 21.41 -16.37
N GLY A 50 -25.70 20.80 -15.26
CA GLY A 50 -24.93 20.72 -14.02
C GLY A 50 -23.54 20.12 -14.28
N SER A 51 -22.55 20.59 -13.55
CA SER A 51 -21.19 20.02 -13.61
C SER A 51 -21.19 18.56 -13.16
N THR A 52 -20.33 17.74 -13.78
CA THR A 52 -20.08 16.38 -13.31
C THR A 52 -19.61 16.42 -11.85
N GLY A 53 -20.13 15.55 -11.01
CA GLY A 53 -19.69 15.40 -9.62
C GLY A 53 -18.20 15.09 -9.53
N PRO A 54 -17.55 15.40 -8.42
CA PRO A 54 -16.14 15.08 -8.21
C PRO A 54 -15.93 13.57 -8.29
N THR A 55 -14.77 13.16 -8.78
CA THR A 55 -14.34 11.75 -8.72
C THR A 55 -14.34 11.28 -7.27
N GLY A 56 -14.87 10.10 -7.00
CA GLY A 56 -14.84 9.48 -5.67
C GLY A 56 -13.40 9.41 -5.16
N VAL A 57 -13.23 9.54 -3.85
CA VAL A 57 -11.93 9.36 -3.20
C VAL A 57 -11.38 7.97 -3.56
N ALA A 58 -10.09 7.89 -3.86
CA ALA A 58 -9.41 6.62 -4.06
C ALA A 58 -9.67 5.73 -2.82
N GLY A 59 -10.01 4.47 -3.04
CA GLY A 59 -10.19 3.51 -1.94
C GLY A 59 -8.95 3.46 -1.06
N THR A 60 -9.15 3.25 0.24
CA THR A 60 -8.05 2.96 1.15
C THR A 60 -7.23 1.80 0.59
N GLY A 61 -5.91 1.95 0.51
CA GLY A 61 -5.02 1.04 -0.18
C GLY A 61 -5.15 -0.44 0.22
N ALA A 62 -4.52 -1.30 -0.53
CA ALA A 62 -4.50 -2.73 -0.26
C ALA A 62 -3.60 -3.04 0.95
N ILE A 63 -4.05 -3.94 1.82
CA ILE A 63 -3.20 -4.57 2.84
C ILE A 63 -2.80 -5.94 2.31
N ILE A 64 -1.51 -6.17 2.25
CA ILE A 64 -0.93 -7.43 1.79
C ILE A 64 -0.42 -8.18 3.02
N PRO A 65 -1.07 -9.29 3.40
CA PRO A 65 -0.66 -10.09 4.55
C PRO A 65 0.46 -11.06 4.18
N PHE A 66 1.38 -11.29 5.10
CA PHE A 66 2.40 -12.34 5.02
C PHE A 66 2.32 -13.22 6.26
N ALA A 67 2.49 -14.50 6.08
CA ALA A 67 2.57 -15.48 7.15
C ALA A 67 3.50 -16.62 6.77
N SER A 68 4.32 -17.08 7.72
CA SER A 68 5.31 -18.13 7.45
C SER A 68 4.71 -19.52 7.28
N GLY A 69 3.52 -19.75 7.82
CA GLY A 69 2.87 -21.07 7.82
C GLY A 69 3.56 -22.09 8.73
N VAL A 70 4.88 -22.16 8.68
CA VAL A 70 5.74 -22.98 9.54
C VAL A 70 6.79 -22.10 10.22
N PRO A 71 7.43 -22.57 11.32
CA PRO A 71 8.52 -21.83 11.94
C PRO A 71 9.66 -21.57 10.96
N VAL A 72 10.17 -20.35 10.94
CA VAL A 72 11.35 -19.96 10.17
C VAL A 72 12.56 -19.84 11.08
N SER A 73 13.74 -20.04 10.52
CA SER A 73 15.01 -19.87 11.21
C SER A 73 15.77 -18.69 10.63
N VAL A 74 16.24 -17.81 11.49
CA VAL A 74 17.15 -16.71 11.12
C VAL A 74 18.42 -16.82 11.94
N THR A 75 19.57 -16.59 11.31
CA THR A 75 20.85 -16.75 11.98
C THR A 75 21.63 -15.44 12.03
N THR A 76 22.58 -15.40 12.97
CA THR A 76 23.62 -14.36 13.02
C THR A 76 24.99 -14.98 12.78
N ILE A 77 25.96 -14.22 12.31
CA ILE A 77 27.33 -14.68 12.04
C ILE A 77 28.36 -13.88 12.82
N ALA A 78 29.62 -14.25 12.68
CA ALA A 78 30.73 -13.56 13.32
C ALA A 78 30.67 -12.03 13.04
N GLY A 79 30.94 -11.24 14.08
CA GLY A 79 30.73 -9.79 14.03
C GLY A 79 29.31 -9.32 14.29
N GLY A 80 28.37 -10.25 14.62
CA GLY A 80 26.97 -9.92 14.92
C GLY A 80 26.13 -9.55 13.70
N LEU A 81 26.67 -9.76 12.49
CA LEU A 81 25.98 -9.47 11.24
C LEU A 81 24.86 -10.49 10.98
N ALA A 82 23.94 -10.11 10.10
CA ALA A 82 22.91 -11.03 9.63
C ALA A 82 23.52 -12.22 8.90
N GLY A 83 23.12 -13.42 9.29
CA GLY A 83 23.48 -14.67 8.66
C GLY A 83 22.48 -15.07 7.58
N ILE A 84 21.97 -16.30 7.68
CA ILE A 84 20.99 -16.81 6.73
C ILE A 84 19.61 -16.20 7.05
N PRO A 85 18.97 -15.52 6.09
CA PRO A 85 17.64 -14.95 6.26
C PRO A 85 16.53 -15.98 6.08
N ALA A 86 15.30 -15.59 6.37
CA ALA A 86 14.10 -16.32 6.01
C ALA A 86 13.21 -15.48 5.09
N PHE A 87 12.66 -16.11 4.07
CA PHE A 87 11.70 -15.52 3.16
C PHE A 87 10.30 -15.94 3.57
N VAL A 88 9.38 -14.98 3.64
CA VAL A 88 8.01 -15.23 4.12
C VAL A 88 7.02 -14.81 3.04
N GLY A 89 6.13 -15.72 2.71
CA GLY A 89 5.07 -15.54 1.72
C GLY A 89 3.68 -15.54 2.35
N PHE A 90 2.71 -16.08 1.61
CA PHE A 90 1.29 -16.13 1.96
C PHE A 90 0.93 -17.51 2.55
N GLY A 91 1.31 -17.77 3.79
CA GLY A 91 1.11 -19.09 4.43
C GLY A 91 2.24 -20.08 4.15
N SER A 92 3.36 -19.62 3.63
CA SER A 92 4.55 -20.42 3.35
C SER A 92 5.81 -19.62 3.58
N SER A 93 6.93 -20.33 3.76
CA SER A 93 8.23 -19.71 3.99
C SER A 93 9.35 -20.62 3.53
N ALA A 94 10.52 -20.03 3.29
CA ALA A 94 11.75 -20.78 3.08
C ALA A 94 12.93 -20.09 3.77
N GLN A 95 13.91 -20.87 4.15
CA GLN A 95 15.19 -20.35 4.59
C GLN A 95 16.06 -19.98 3.39
N GLY A 96 16.78 -18.87 3.48
CA GLY A 96 17.76 -18.49 2.47
C GLY A 96 18.88 -19.52 2.36
N LEU A 97 19.51 -19.62 1.21
CA LEU A 97 20.63 -20.55 0.98
C LEU A 97 21.99 -19.88 1.22
N THR A 98 22.04 -18.56 1.23
CA THR A 98 23.25 -17.77 1.38
C THR A 98 23.10 -16.75 2.50
N LEU A 99 24.23 -16.24 2.98
CA LEU A 99 24.24 -15.13 3.93
C LEU A 99 23.55 -13.91 3.32
N LEU A 100 22.88 -13.14 4.17
CA LEU A 100 22.21 -11.92 3.75
C LEU A 100 23.25 -10.88 3.31
N GLY A 101 23.30 -10.64 2.00
CA GLY A 101 24.15 -9.63 1.38
C GLY A 101 23.38 -8.34 1.08
N SER A 102 23.99 -7.49 0.26
CA SER A 102 23.35 -6.26 -0.25
C SER A 102 22.22 -6.55 -1.23
N THR A 103 22.24 -7.72 -1.87
CA THR A 103 21.18 -8.20 -2.77
C THR A 103 20.92 -9.68 -2.52
N ILE A 104 19.73 -10.11 -2.88
CA ILE A 104 19.32 -11.52 -2.83
C ILE A 104 19.02 -11.97 -4.26
N ASP A 105 19.77 -12.96 -4.73
CA ASP A 105 19.47 -13.63 -6.00
C ASP A 105 18.75 -14.94 -5.70
N ILE A 106 17.50 -15.04 -6.16
CA ILE A 106 16.68 -16.24 -6.02
C ILE A 106 16.84 -17.20 -7.21
N THR A 107 17.72 -16.90 -8.15
CA THR A 107 18.08 -17.83 -9.23
C THR A 107 18.85 -18.99 -8.62
N ASN A 108 18.29 -20.19 -8.72
CA ASN A 108 18.93 -21.39 -8.22
C ASN A 108 19.03 -22.43 -9.34
N ALA A 109 20.24 -22.88 -9.62
CA ALA A 109 20.50 -23.97 -10.56
C ALA A 109 19.82 -25.30 -10.18
N SER A 110 19.50 -25.48 -8.89
CA SER A 110 18.81 -26.67 -8.35
C SER A 110 17.27 -26.56 -8.36
N GLY A 111 16.70 -25.42 -8.74
CA GLY A 111 15.24 -25.22 -8.79
C GLY A 111 14.53 -25.26 -7.44
N THR A 112 15.24 -25.16 -6.32
CA THR A 112 14.71 -25.36 -4.96
C THR A 112 14.37 -24.06 -4.23
N LEU A 113 14.70 -22.88 -4.75
CA LEU A 113 14.27 -21.63 -4.17
C LEU A 113 12.84 -21.32 -4.60
N SER A 114 11.94 -21.48 -3.63
CA SER A 114 10.55 -21.08 -3.83
C SER A 114 10.46 -19.58 -3.97
N ASN A 115 9.71 -19.12 -4.95
CA ASN A 115 9.49 -17.71 -5.20
C ASN A 115 8.41 -17.18 -4.25
N PHE A 116 8.82 -16.43 -3.22
CA PHE A 116 7.92 -15.78 -2.27
C PHE A 116 7.62 -14.32 -2.62
N ALA A 117 8.13 -13.85 -3.75
CA ALA A 117 7.84 -12.50 -4.22
C ALA A 117 6.48 -12.45 -4.92
N PHE A 118 5.70 -11.44 -4.61
CA PHE A 118 4.52 -11.10 -5.38
C PHE A 118 4.80 -9.92 -6.31
N GLN A 119 4.02 -9.80 -7.37
CA GLN A 119 4.14 -8.71 -8.33
C GLN A 119 3.06 -7.66 -8.08
N VAL A 120 3.49 -6.39 -8.02
CA VAL A 120 2.59 -5.25 -7.84
C VAL A 120 1.82 -5.01 -9.15
N PRO A 121 0.49 -5.11 -9.15
CA PRO A 121 -0.30 -5.03 -10.39
C PRO A 121 -0.44 -3.59 -10.91
N ARG A 122 -0.33 -2.59 -10.05
CA ARG A 122 -0.43 -1.16 -10.39
C ARG A 122 0.58 -0.36 -9.58
N SER A 123 1.00 0.79 -10.09
CA SER A 123 1.83 1.71 -9.31
C SER A 123 1.09 2.20 -8.07
N GLY A 124 1.82 2.44 -7.01
CA GLY A 124 1.28 2.86 -5.72
C GLY A 124 2.36 3.36 -4.78
N ILE A 125 2.00 3.62 -3.55
CA ILE A 125 2.88 4.11 -2.49
C ILE A 125 2.79 3.16 -1.31
N ILE A 126 3.90 2.62 -0.84
CA ILE A 126 3.96 1.93 0.45
C ILE A 126 3.79 2.97 1.55
N THR A 127 2.76 2.81 2.37
CA THR A 127 2.39 3.76 3.43
C THR A 127 2.66 3.27 4.83
N SER A 128 2.61 1.95 5.03
CA SER A 128 2.95 1.34 6.31
C SER A 128 3.42 -0.09 6.15
N PHE A 129 4.21 -0.53 7.12
CA PHE A 129 4.72 -1.89 7.22
C PHE A 129 4.75 -2.30 8.69
N SER A 130 4.16 -3.45 9.02
CA SER A 130 4.20 -4.03 10.36
C SER A 130 4.67 -5.47 10.30
N ALA A 131 5.37 -5.92 11.32
CA ALA A 131 5.84 -7.30 11.40
C ALA A 131 5.78 -7.84 12.84
N PHE A 132 5.66 -9.15 12.94
CA PHE A 132 5.52 -9.90 14.16
C PHE A 132 6.35 -11.19 14.08
N PHE A 133 6.93 -11.57 15.21
CA PHE A 133 7.68 -12.82 15.34
C PHE A 133 7.40 -13.44 16.71
N SER A 134 7.18 -14.76 16.74
CA SER A 134 6.97 -15.52 17.98
C SER A 134 7.96 -16.69 18.04
N THR A 135 8.80 -16.72 19.05
CA THR A 135 9.82 -17.77 19.21
C THR A 135 9.21 -19.16 19.45
N THR A 136 9.76 -20.17 18.80
CA THR A 136 9.34 -21.58 19.00
C THR A 136 10.40 -22.41 19.72
N LEU A 137 11.61 -21.86 19.92
CA LEU A 137 12.69 -22.47 20.69
C LEU A 137 13.14 -21.52 21.79
N ALA A 138 13.47 -22.09 22.95
CA ALA A 138 14.12 -21.36 24.02
C ALA A 138 15.57 -21.09 23.65
N LEU A 139 16.09 -19.92 24.05
CA LEU A 139 17.46 -19.48 23.79
C LEU A 139 18.09 -18.96 25.09
N SER A 140 19.39 -19.16 25.23
CA SER A 140 20.17 -18.55 26.30
C SER A 140 21.14 -17.54 25.69
N LEU A 141 20.86 -16.24 25.88
CA LEU A 141 21.59 -15.12 25.31
C LEU A 141 22.33 -14.34 26.41
N ILE A 142 22.98 -15.04 27.35
CA ILE A 142 23.67 -14.41 28.48
C ILE A 142 24.78 -13.50 27.94
N GLY A 143 24.71 -12.20 28.30
CA GLY A 143 25.65 -11.20 27.84
C GLY A 143 25.55 -10.84 26.35
N SER A 144 24.50 -11.28 25.68
CA SER A 144 24.25 -11.03 24.26
C SER A 144 22.84 -10.53 24.03
N THR A 145 22.67 -9.76 22.97
CA THR A 145 21.38 -9.26 22.51
C THR A 145 21.20 -9.61 21.04
N VAL A 146 20.07 -10.24 20.70
CA VAL A 146 19.72 -10.54 19.31
C VAL A 146 18.52 -9.70 18.92
N THR A 147 18.63 -8.98 17.82
CA THR A 147 17.55 -8.21 17.22
C THR A 147 17.05 -8.90 15.97
N VAL A 148 15.80 -9.35 16.00
CA VAL A 148 15.11 -9.86 14.80
C VAL A 148 14.62 -8.67 13.99
N ARG A 149 14.78 -8.75 12.68
CA ARG A 149 14.43 -7.68 11.75
C ARG A 149 13.59 -8.20 10.62
N ALA A 150 12.71 -7.34 10.12
CA ALA A 150 11.94 -7.55 8.90
C ALA A 150 12.22 -6.43 7.92
N GLN A 151 12.30 -6.75 6.63
CA GLN A 151 12.54 -5.76 5.58
C GLN A 151 11.88 -6.19 4.27
N ILE A 152 11.38 -5.22 3.51
CA ILE A 152 10.87 -5.45 2.17
C ILE A 152 12.01 -5.29 1.17
N TYR A 153 12.14 -6.28 0.30
CA TYR A 153 13.05 -6.29 -0.84
C TYR A 153 12.27 -6.17 -2.14
N GLN A 154 12.87 -5.55 -3.13
CA GLN A 154 12.25 -5.35 -4.44
C GLN A 154 13.15 -5.78 -5.59
N SER A 155 12.51 -6.21 -6.67
CA SER A 155 13.08 -6.28 -8.01
C SER A 155 12.24 -5.37 -8.90
N ALA A 156 12.78 -4.18 -9.21
CA ALA A 156 12.07 -3.16 -9.99
C ALA A 156 11.99 -3.52 -11.48
N THR A 157 12.98 -4.25 -11.99
CA THR A 157 12.95 -4.89 -13.31
C THR A 157 12.62 -6.36 -13.12
N PRO A 158 11.74 -6.97 -13.93
CA PRO A 158 11.38 -8.37 -13.75
C PRO A 158 12.60 -9.30 -13.90
N ASN A 159 13.30 -9.54 -12.81
CA ASN A 159 14.40 -10.48 -12.70
C ASN A 159 14.36 -11.19 -11.35
N ASN A 160 15.35 -12.00 -11.04
CA ASN A 160 15.42 -12.77 -9.78
C ASN A 160 16.35 -12.13 -8.74
N VAL A 161 16.84 -10.93 -8.99
CA VAL A 161 17.72 -10.20 -8.04
C VAL A 161 16.91 -9.15 -7.31
N PHE A 162 16.92 -9.21 -5.99
CA PHE A 162 16.18 -8.33 -5.10
C PHE A 162 17.14 -7.46 -4.30
N SER A 163 16.83 -6.18 -4.20
CA SER A 163 17.51 -5.22 -3.34
C SER A 163 16.59 -4.72 -2.23
N PRO A 164 17.14 -4.39 -1.04
CA PRO A 164 16.33 -3.87 0.05
C PRO A 164 15.74 -2.51 -0.31
N ILE A 165 14.47 -2.30 0.03
CA ILE A 165 13.86 -0.98 -0.06
C ILE A 165 14.31 -0.16 1.13
N SER A 166 14.97 0.97 0.85
CA SER A 166 15.36 1.93 1.88
C SER A 166 14.14 2.41 2.67
N GLY A 167 14.28 2.54 3.99
CA GLY A 167 13.20 2.98 4.88
C GLY A 167 12.24 1.87 5.31
N THR A 168 12.36 0.63 4.81
CA THR A 168 11.51 -0.49 5.24
C THR A 168 12.19 -1.43 6.25
N LEU A 169 13.41 -1.12 6.70
CA LEU A 169 14.06 -1.93 7.73
C LEU A 169 13.38 -1.71 9.08
N LEU A 170 12.76 -2.76 9.61
CA LEU A 170 12.03 -2.76 10.87
C LEU A 170 12.75 -3.66 11.89
N ASN A 171 13.25 -3.08 12.95
CA ASN A 171 13.74 -3.84 14.11
C ASN A 171 12.55 -4.21 14.98
N LEU A 172 12.38 -5.50 15.26
CA LEU A 172 11.30 -5.96 16.13
C LEU A 172 11.70 -5.79 17.60
N ALA A 173 10.74 -5.43 18.40
CA ALA A 173 10.91 -5.20 19.84
C ALA A 173 9.99 -6.14 20.66
N PRO A 174 10.42 -6.52 21.87
CA PRO A 174 11.73 -6.26 22.46
C PRO A 174 12.85 -7.03 21.76
N ALA A 175 14.10 -6.55 21.83
CA ALA A 175 15.25 -7.37 21.43
C ALA A 175 15.40 -8.55 22.40
N LEU A 176 15.82 -9.70 21.88
CA LEU A 176 16.03 -10.92 22.66
C LEU A 176 17.33 -10.83 23.47
N THR A 177 17.23 -11.05 24.78
CA THR A 177 18.38 -11.03 25.70
C THR A 177 18.13 -11.97 26.87
N GLY A 178 19.20 -12.45 27.50
CA GLY A 178 19.11 -13.35 28.66
C GLY A 178 18.46 -14.70 28.31
N ALA A 179 17.62 -15.20 29.19
CA ALA A 179 16.86 -16.44 28.97
C ALA A 179 15.58 -16.12 28.20
N VAL A 180 15.52 -16.54 26.94
CA VAL A 180 14.37 -16.35 26.07
C VAL A 180 13.49 -17.61 26.10
N SER A 181 12.22 -17.45 26.45
CA SER A 181 11.24 -18.54 26.50
C SER A 181 10.65 -18.83 25.11
N VAL A 182 10.12 -20.05 24.94
CA VAL A 182 9.20 -20.34 23.85
C VAL A 182 7.97 -19.44 23.97
N GLY A 183 7.51 -18.91 22.82
CA GLY A 183 6.38 -18.00 22.77
C GLY A 183 6.71 -16.54 23.09
N THR A 184 8.00 -16.16 23.19
CA THR A 184 8.39 -14.76 23.31
C THR A 184 7.97 -14.01 22.05
N LEU A 185 7.23 -12.91 22.24
CA LEU A 185 6.64 -12.11 21.19
C LEU A 185 7.50 -10.87 20.88
N LEU A 186 7.75 -10.67 19.59
CA LEU A 186 8.43 -9.49 19.08
C LEU A 186 7.56 -8.86 17.99
N ASN A 187 7.44 -7.56 18.00
CA ASN A 187 6.66 -6.85 16.99
C ASN A 187 7.23 -5.47 16.69
N GLY A 188 6.72 -4.87 15.64
CA GLY A 188 7.05 -3.51 15.27
C GLY A 188 6.20 -3.01 14.12
N SER A 189 6.20 -1.70 13.93
CA SER A 189 5.50 -1.08 12.80
C SER A 189 6.23 0.18 12.33
N LEU A 190 6.19 0.42 11.04
CA LEU A 190 6.58 1.65 10.38
C LEU A 190 5.33 2.27 9.77
N THR A 191 5.04 3.50 10.10
CA THR A 191 3.88 4.25 9.60
C THR A 191 4.33 5.55 8.94
N GLY A 192 3.48 6.15 8.12
CA GLY A 192 3.82 7.40 7.44
C GLY A 192 4.91 7.23 6.38
N LEU A 193 5.10 6.02 5.86
CA LEU A 193 6.00 5.78 4.75
C LEU A 193 5.45 6.45 3.48
N ASN A 194 6.35 6.91 2.63
CA ASN A 194 6.01 7.49 1.33
C ASN A 194 6.97 6.92 0.27
N ILE A 195 6.89 5.61 0.07
CA ILE A 195 7.83 4.89 -0.80
C ILE A 195 7.09 4.47 -2.07
N PRO A 196 7.41 5.08 -3.22
CA PRO A 196 6.76 4.74 -4.48
C PRO A 196 7.18 3.36 -4.96
N VAL A 197 6.22 2.60 -5.46
CA VAL A 197 6.43 1.34 -6.16
C VAL A 197 5.74 1.40 -7.52
N THR A 198 6.43 0.98 -8.57
CA THR A 198 5.88 0.95 -9.92
C THR A 198 5.15 -0.36 -10.18
N ALA A 199 4.21 -0.33 -11.13
CA ALA A 199 3.59 -1.56 -11.61
C ALA A 199 4.65 -2.56 -12.09
N GLN A 200 4.37 -3.84 -11.92
CA GLN A 200 5.26 -4.98 -12.25
C GLN A 200 6.49 -5.14 -11.33
N THR A 201 6.77 -4.22 -10.41
CA THR A 201 7.77 -4.44 -9.36
C THR A 201 7.42 -5.69 -8.56
N ARG A 202 8.41 -6.55 -8.32
CA ARG A 202 8.25 -7.72 -7.44
C ARG A 202 8.71 -7.35 -6.04
N LEU A 203 7.91 -7.68 -5.04
CA LEU A 203 8.21 -7.43 -3.63
C LEU A 203 8.34 -8.75 -2.87
N MET A 204 9.30 -8.81 -1.96
CA MET A 204 9.57 -9.98 -1.12
C MET A 204 9.82 -9.55 0.33
N LEU A 205 9.22 -10.28 1.28
CA LEU A 205 9.45 -10.07 2.70
C LEU A 205 10.59 -10.96 3.20
N VAL A 206 11.55 -10.32 3.85
CA VAL A 206 12.75 -10.98 4.38
C VAL A 206 12.86 -10.73 5.88
N PHE A 207 12.96 -11.81 6.65
CA PHE A 207 13.35 -11.76 8.05
C PHE A 207 14.83 -12.07 8.21
N SER A 208 15.48 -11.39 9.13
CA SER A 208 16.90 -11.57 9.45
C SER A 208 17.13 -11.30 10.94
N ALA A 209 18.31 -11.62 11.43
CA ALA A 209 18.69 -11.29 12.80
C ALA A 209 20.12 -10.72 12.83
N THR A 210 20.36 -9.84 13.79
CA THR A 210 21.72 -9.37 14.14
C THR A 210 21.95 -9.54 15.62
N ALA A 211 23.20 -9.67 16.01
CA ALA A 211 23.59 -9.83 17.41
C ALA A 211 24.63 -8.81 17.84
N SER A 212 24.64 -8.51 19.15
CA SER A 212 25.68 -7.76 19.83
C SER A 212 25.98 -8.42 21.17
N GLY A 213 27.16 -8.17 21.72
CA GLY A 213 27.59 -8.75 22.99
C GLY A 213 28.57 -9.91 22.83
N VAL A 214 28.54 -10.87 23.75
CA VAL A 214 29.55 -11.94 23.89
C VAL A 214 29.34 -13.04 22.81
N SER A 215 28.11 -13.51 22.62
CA SER A 215 27.80 -14.56 21.65
C SER A 215 27.19 -13.94 20.39
N LEU A 216 27.92 -13.96 19.30
CA LEU A 216 27.54 -13.34 18.03
C LEU A 216 26.96 -14.35 17.02
N LEU A 217 27.11 -15.66 17.31
CA LEU A 217 26.57 -16.75 16.51
C LEU A 217 25.31 -17.28 17.19
N ASN A 218 24.15 -16.96 16.63
CA ASN A 218 22.88 -17.33 17.20
C ASN A 218 21.92 -17.82 16.10
N THR A 219 20.99 -18.69 16.49
CA THR A 219 19.88 -19.12 15.65
C THR A 219 18.59 -18.86 16.39
N VAL A 220 17.70 -18.07 15.79
CA VAL A 220 16.37 -17.78 16.31
C VAL A 220 15.35 -18.46 15.43
N VAL A 221 14.46 -19.25 16.05
CA VAL A 221 13.42 -19.99 15.34
C VAL A 221 12.05 -19.52 15.83
N GLY A 222 11.13 -19.27 14.92
CA GLY A 222 9.80 -18.81 15.30
C GLY A 222 8.85 -18.63 14.11
N TYR A 223 7.59 -18.36 14.44
CA TYR A 223 6.60 -17.98 13.45
C TYR A 223 6.75 -16.50 13.12
N ALA A 224 6.73 -16.18 11.83
CA ALA A 224 6.86 -14.83 11.32
C ALA A 224 5.60 -14.42 10.56
N SER A 225 5.13 -13.21 10.76
CA SER A 225 4.05 -12.61 9.98
C SER A 225 4.26 -11.11 9.79
N ALA A 226 3.61 -10.55 8.78
CA ALA A 226 3.69 -9.11 8.52
C ALA A 226 2.49 -8.62 7.71
N GLY A 227 2.31 -7.30 7.69
CA GLY A 227 1.35 -6.61 6.85
C GLY A 227 2.00 -5.42 6.15
N LEU A 228 1.76 -5.27 4.86
CA LEU A 228 2.23 -4.18 4.03
C LEU A 228 1.04 -3.44 3.44
N SER A 229 0.97 -2.12 3.63
CA SER A 229 -0.06 -1.27 3.01
C SER A 229 0.49 -0.55 1.78
N ILE A 230 -0.25 -0.63 0.67
CA ILE A 230 0.05 0.06 -0.60
C ILE A 230 -1.21 0.80 -1.04
N ASN A 231 -1.11 2.12 -1.19
CA ASN A 231 -2.19 3.01 -1.66
C ASN A 231 -2.02 3.33 -3.14
#